data_09c596ca9a2a8a683561d5a44989d9df
#
_entry.id   09c596ca9a2a8a683561d5a44989d9df
#
_cell.length_a   1.000
_cell.length_b   1.000
_cell.length_c   1.000
_cell.angle_alpha   90.00
_cell.angle_beta   90.00
_cell.angle_gamma   90.00
#
_symmetry.space_group_name_H-M   'P 1'
#
loop_
_entity.id
_entity.type
_entity.pdbx_description
1 polymer ?
#
loop_
_entity_poly.entity_id
_entity_poly.type
_entity_poly.pdbx_seq_one_letter_code
_entity_poly.pdbx_strand_id
1 'polypeptide(L)'
;EWLQGVVYGAVKSEQIRYDKLHRPTVKEYAHADIIWTLETYRKLAPIVEVRGNQVGLKMEEDIIFPLYEMERVGFYVDKEYLYDARNKMKQYILRRRNDLKQQAGQALSVGQHALIKQILLDKFAVTVASTDKEGLSRVSADLTHTTPDHPAISFISTILELRTLEKW
;
A
#
# COMPACT_ATOMS: atom_id res chain seq x y z
N GLU A 1 2.03 20.66 5.30
CA GLU A 1 3.50 20.72 5.49
C GLU A 1 3.94 21.92 6.33
N TRP A 2 3.47 23.16 6.06
CA TRP A 2 3.83 24.36 6.84
C TRP A 2 3.41 24.25 8.31
N LEU A 3 2.19 23.82 8.61
CA LEU A 3 1.69 23.60 9.97
C LEU A 3 2.48 22.50 10.69
N GLN A 4 2.89 21.46 9.98
CA GLN A 4 3.71 20.39 10.51
C GLN A 4 5.11 20.87 10.91
N GLY A 5 5.74 21.67 10.05
CA GLY A 5 7.07 22.23 10.31
C GLY A 5 7.10 23.24 11.45
N VAL A 6 6.06 24.09 11.56
CA VAL A 6 5.99 25.18 12.55
C VAL A 6 5.56 24.69 13.94
N VAL A 7 4.62 23.72 14.01
CA VAL A 7 4.00 23.31 15.28
C VAL A 7 4.55 22.00 15.84
N TYR A 8 4.92 21.06 14.98
CA TYR A 8 5.30 19.69 15.39
C TYR A 8 6.67 19.22 14.91
N GLY A 9 7.41 20.03 14.17
CA GLY A 9 8.68 19.60 13.61
C GLY A 9 8.52 18.42 12.67
N ALA A 10 9.33 17.37 12.83
CA ALA A 10 9.37 16.20 11.95
C ALA A 10 8.29 15.14 12.21
N VAL A 11 7.16 15.50 12.82
CA VAL A 11 6.06 14.55 13.08
C VAL A 11 5.35 14.19 11.76
N LYS A 12 5.13 12.89 11.54
CA LYS A 12 4.39 12.41 10.35
C LYS A 12 2.94 12.93 10.35
N SER A 13 2.42 13.28 9.18
CA SER A 13 1.05 13.82 9.01
C SER A 13 -0.04 12.97 9.66
N GLU A 14 0.11 11.65 9.63
CA GLU A 14 -0.81 10.66 10.23
C GLU A 14 -0.92 10.76 11.76
N GLN A 15 0.04 11.41 12.40
CA GLN A 15 0.09 11.57 13.86
C GLN A 15 -0.47 12.90 14.35
N ILE A 16 -0.84 13.81 13.42
CA ILE A 16 -1.33 15.13 13.78
C ILE A 16 -2.80 15.05 14.18
N ARG A 17 -3.05 15.41 15.41
CA ARG A 17 -4.39 15.58 15.96
C ARG A 17 -4.83 17.03 15.80
N TYR A 18 -5.54 17.36 14.72
CA TYR A 18 -6.02 18.73 14.44
C TYR A 18 -6.93 19.27 15.55
N ASP A 19 -7.66 18.41 16.25
CA ASP A 19 -8.48 18.75 17.41
C ASP A 19 -7.66 19.20 18.64
N LYS A 20 -6.36 18.91 18.66
CA LYS A 20 -5.41 19.30 19.72
C LYS A 20 -4.57 20.52 19.36
N LEU A 21 -4.66 20.98 18.12
CA LEU A 21 -3.89 22.15 17.68
C LEU A 21 -4.44 23.44 18.29
N HIS A 22 -3.53 24.43 18.40
CA HIS A 22 -3.91 25.79 18.82
C HIS A 22 -4.94 26.38 17.86
N ARG A 23 -6.13 26.71 18.38
CA ARG A 23 -7.29 27.13 17.57
C ARG A 23 -7.02 28.31 16.60
N PRO A 24 -6.31 29.39 16.98
CA PRO A 24 -5.98 30.45 16.04
C PRO A 24 -5.19 29.97 14.82
N THR A 25 -4.17 29.12 15.01
CA THR A 25 -3.33 28.60 13.93
C THR A 25 -4.15 27.70 12.98
N VAL A 26 -5.03 26.86 13.53
CA VAL A 26 -5.94 26.03 12.72
C VAL A 26 -6.93 26.88 11.94
N LYS A 27 -7.44 27.97 12.56
CA LYS A 27 -8.35 28.91 11.90
C LYS A 27 -7.68 29.61 10.72
N GLU A 28 -6.46 30.09 10.89
CA GLU A 28 -5.70 30.74 9.80
C GLU A 28 -5.45 29.77 8.65
N TYR A 29 -5.05 28.54 8.95
CA TYR A 29 -4.85 27.50 7.94
C TYR A 29 -6.15 27.20 7.19
N ALA A 30 -7.24 26.94 7.91
CA ALA A 30 -8.54 26.64 7.30
C ALA A 30 -9.07 27.80 6.46
N HIS A 31 -8.85 29.05 6.91
CA HIS A 31 -9.24 30.25 6.17
C HIS A 31 -8.44 30.36 4.87
N ALA A 32 -7.14 30.13 4.92
CA ALA A 32 -6.29 30.09 3.72
C ALA A 32 -6.75 29.04 2.72
N ASP A 33 -7.07 27.83 3.16
CA ASP A 33 -7.56 26.75 2.31
C ASP A 33 -8.86 27.14 1.57
N ILE A 34 -9.80 27.78 2.27
CA ILE A 34 -11.05 28.27 1.67
C ILE A 34 -10.77 29.34 0.60
N ILE A 35 -9.91 30.32 0.89
CA ILE A 35 -9.56 31.37 -0.06
C ILE A 35 -8.89 30.77 -1.31
N TRP A 36 -7.88 29.92 -1.12
CA TRP A 36 -7.18 29.30 -2.25
C TRP A 36 -8.08 28.41 -3.09
N THR A 37 -9.00 27.70 -2.47
CA THR A 37 -10.00 26.90 -3.18
C THR A 37 -10.91 27.79 -4.04
N LEU A 38 -11.40 28.90 -3.48
CA LEU A 38 -12.23 29.84 -4.22
C LEU A 38 -11.48 30.50 -5.38
N GLU A 39 -10.24 30.93 -5.16
CA GLU A 39 -9.42 31.54 -6.21
C GLU A 39 -9.08 30.53 -7.32
N THR A 40 -8.83 29.27 -6.97
CA THR A 40 -8.63 28.20 -7.93
C THR A 40 -9.87 27.97 -8.77
N TYR A 41 -11.04 27.90 -8.14
CA TYR A 41 -12.32 27.78 -8.84
C TYR A 41 -12.54 28.96 -9.83
N ARG A 42 -12.35 30.18 -9.38
CA ARG A 42 -12.51 31.38 -10.23
C ARG A 42 -11.61 31.37 -11.47
N LYS A 43 -10.41 30.82 -11.36
CA LYS A 43 -9.46 30.70 -12.48
C LYS A 43 -9.80 29.53 -13.40
N LEU A 44 -10.27 28.42 -12.88
CA LEU A 44 -10.53 27.20 -13.66
C LEU A 44 -11.90 27.19 -14.32
N ALA A 45 -12.94 27.75 -13.68
CA ALA A 45 -14.30 27.72 -14.23
C ALA A 45 -14.41 28.29 -15.65
N PRO A 46 -13.81 29.45 -16.00
CA PRO A 46 -13.83 29.94 -17.38
C PRO A 46 -13.09 29.01 -18.36
N ILE A 47 -12.06 28.32 -17.93
CA ILE A 47 -11.30 27.38 -18.76
C ILE A 47 -12.14 26.16 -19.10
N VAL A 48 -12.89 25.63 -18.12
CA VAL A 48 -13.84 24.51 -18.31
C VAL A 48 -14.89 24.90 -19.34
N GLU A 49 -15.41 26.14 -19.24
CA GLU A 49 -16.42 26.66 -20.16
C GLU A 49 -15.89 26.77 -21.58
N VAL A 50 -14.73 27.39 -21.78
CA VAL A 50 -14.08 27.52 -23.09
C VAL A 50 -13.74 26.17 -23.72
N ARG A 51 -13.37 25.17 -22.92
CA ARG A 51 -13.07 23.82 -23.38
C ARG A 51 -14.29 22.93 -23.63
N GLY A 52 -15.49 23.40 -23.35
CA GLY A 52 -16.71 22.62 -23.52
C GLY A 52 -16.87 21.43 -22.56
N ASN A 53 -16.20 21.48 -21.39
CA ASN A 53 -16.15 20.39 -20.42
C ASN A 53 -17.20 20.50 -19.31
N GLN A 54 -18.26 21.32 -19.50
CA GLN A 54 -19.29 21.55 -18.49
C GLN A 54 -20.05 20.26 -18.13
N VAL A 55 -20.29 19.39 -19.12
CA VAL A 55 -20.99 18.11 -18.89
C VAL A 55 -20.13 17.22 -17.98
N GLY A 56 -18.82 17.12 -18.21
CA GLY A 56 -17.92 16.37 -17.36
C GLY A 56 -17.88 16.93 -15.93
N LEU A 57 -17.73 18.23 -15.78
CA LEU A 57 -17.77 18.89 -14.46
C LEU A 57 -19.08 18.60 -13.73
N LYS A 58 -20.22 18.72 -14.43
CA LYS A 58 -21.52 18.42 -13.82
C LYS A 58 -21.66 16.97 -13.38
N MET A 59 -21.14 16.01 -14.16
CA MET A 59 -21.15 14.60 -13.77
C MET A 59 -20.33 14.37 -12.49
N GLU A 60 -19.15 14.99 -12.38
CA GLU A 60 -18.31 14.90 -11.17
C GLU A 60 -18.98 15.54 -9.95
N GLU A 61 -19.68 16.65 -10.13
CA GLU A 61 -20.46 17.29 -9.06
C GLU A 61 -21.68 16.44 -8.65
N ASP A 62 -22.43 15.93 -9.62
CA ASP A 62 -23.66 15.17 -9.39
C ASP A 62 -23.39 13.82 -8.68
N ILE A 63 -22.19 13.23 -8.83
CA ILE A 63 -21.83 11.97 -8.17
C ILE A 63 -21.49 12.12 -6.68
N ILE A 64 -21.16 13.34 -6.23
CA ILE A 64 -20.77 13.59 -4.84
C ILE A 64 -21.87 13.18 -3.86
N PHE A 65 -23.12 13.54 -4.15
CA PHE A 65 -24.24 13.22 -3.27
C PHE A 65 -24.57 11.72 -3.21
N PRO A 66 -24.67 10.99 -4.33
CA PRO A 66 -24.78 9.54 -4.30
C PRO A 66 -23.63 8.85 -3.52
N LEU A 67 -22.39 9.27 -3.71
CA LEU A 67 -21.25 8.72 -2.98
C LEU A 67 -21.38 8.99 -1.47
N TYR A 68 -21.75 10.20 -1.08
CA TYR A 68 -22.02 10.52 0.32
C TYR A 68 -23.09 9.62 0.93
N GLU A 69 -24.22 9.39 0.23
CA GLU A 69 -25.27 8.50 0.70
C GLU A 69 -24.79 7.05 0.78
N MET A 70 -23.98 6.57 -0.18
CA MET A 70 -23.38 5.24 -0.13
C MET A 70 -22.45 5.09 1.08
N GLU A 71 -21.60 6.09 1.36
CA GLU A 71 -20.72 6.09 2.53
C GLU A 71 -21.51 6.17 3.84
N ARG A 72 -22.58 6.96 3.89
CA ARG A 72 -23.42 7.11 5.07
C ARG A 72 -24.17 5.82 5.41
N VAL A 73 -24.72 5.15 4.41
CA VAL A 73 -25.43 3.87 4.57
C VAL A 73 -24.43 2.74 4.83
N GLY A 74 -23.29 2.75 4.11
CA GLY A 74 -22.30 1.71 4.16
C GLY A 74 -22.79 0.40 3.55
N PHE A 75 -22.12 -0.68 3.89
CA PHE A 75 -22.50 -2.04 3.52
C PHE A 75 -22.38 -2.97 4.71
N TYR A 76 -23.17 -4.03 4.69
CA TYR A 76 -23.12 -5.03 5.74
C TYR A 76 -21.80 -5.79 5.70
N VAL A 77 -21.17 -5.90 6.86
CA VAL A 77 -19.95 -6.70 7.05
C VAL A 77 -20.24 -7.80 8.05
N ASP A 78 -20.08 -9.05 7.62
CA ASP A 78 -20.12 -10.21 8.50
C ASP A 78 -18.84 -10.23 9.37
N LYS A 79 -18.97 -9.73 10.57
CA LYS A 79 -17.83 -9.60 11.49
C LYS A 79 -17.31 -10.95 11.95
N GLU A 80 -18.18 -11.94 12.16
CA GLU A 80 -17.79 -13.28 12.61
C GLU A 80 -16.95 -13.97 11.53
N TYR A 81 -17.42 -13.93 10.29
CA TYR A 81 -16.65 -14.42 9.16
C TYR A 81 -15.29 -13.74 9.02
N LEU A 82 -15.23 -12.41 9.16
CA LEU A 82 -13.96 -11.67 9.07
C LEU A 82 -12.99 -12.05 10.19
N TYR A 83 -13.47 -12.21 11.41
CA TYR A 83 -12.61 -12.64 12.53
C TYR A 83 -12.08 -14.05 12.31
N ASP A 84 -12.90 -14.98 11.85
CA ASP A 84 -12.47 -16.34 11.52
C ASP A 84 -11.47 -16.36 10.35
N ALA A 85 -11.78 -15.67 9.26
CA ALA A 85 -10.88 -15.52 8.11
C ALA A 85 -9.53 -14.91 8.52
N ARG A 86 -9.54 -13.85 9.35
CA ARG A 86 -8.32 -13.23 9.88
C ARG A 86 -7.48 -14.23 10.70
N ASN A 87 -8.12 -15.03 11.55
CA ASN A 87 -7.42 -16.01 12.38
C ASN A 87 -6.81 -17.13 11.53
N LYS A 88 -7.54 -17.64 10.55
CA LYS A 88 -7.04 -18.61 9.57
C LYS A 88 -5.86 -18.05 8.78
N MET A 89 -5.95 -16.80 8.31
CA MET A 89 -4.88 -16.14 7.58
C MET A 89 -3.62 -15.97 8.45
N LYS A 90 -3.77 -15.53 9.70
CA LYS A 90 -2.63 -15.42 10.63
C LYS A 90 -1.92 -16.77 10.83
N GLN A 91 -2.68 -17.84 11.04
CA GLN A 91 -2.11 -19.18 11.17
C GLN A 91 -1.40 -19.63 9.88
N TYR A 92 -1.99 -19.33 8.74
CA TYR A 92 -1.38 -19.63 7.45
C TYR A 92 -0.06 -18.90 7.26
N ILE A 93 0.00 -17.59 7.52
CA ILE A 93 1.22 -16.79 7.45
C ILE A 93 2.30 -17.35 8.39
N LEU A 94 1.93 -17.74 9.62
CA LEU A 94 2.88 -18.32 10.58
C LEU A 94 3.47 -19.64 10.05
N ARG A 95 2.66 -20.50 9.46
CA ARG A 95 3.13 -21.75 8.82
C ARG A 95 4.10 -21.43 7.69
N ARG A 96 3.73 -20.53 6.78
CA ARG A 96 4.57 -20.14 5.65
C ARG A 96 5.90 -19.48 6.07
N ARG A 97 5.91 -18.72 7.16
CA ARG A 97 7.15 -18.20 7.76
C ARG A 97 8.04 -19.30 8.33
N ASN A 98 7.46 -20.31 8.93
CA ASN A 98 8.21 -21.47 9.40
C ASN A 98 8.79 -22.27 8.23
N ASP A 99 8.02 -22.49 7.16
CA ASP A 99 8.51 -23.12 5.93
C ASP A 99 9.69 -22.34 5.35
N LEU A 100 9.57 -21.00 5.26
CA LEU A 100 10.65 -20.14 4.78
C LEU A 100 11.90 -20.26 5.65
N LYS A 101 11.74 -20.28 6.98
CA LYS A 101 12.86 -20.49 7.92
C LYS A 101 13.54 -21.84 7.73
N GLN A 102 12.78 -22.91 7.53
CA GLN A 102 13.32 -24.25 7.27
C GLN A 102 14.06 -24.29 5.93
N GLN A 103 13.49 -23.73 4.87
CA GLN A 103 14.11 -23.65 3.56
C GLN A 103 15.38 -22.81 3.58
N ALA A 104 15.40 -21.67 4.28
CA ALA A 104 16.54 -20.80 4.43
C ALA A 104 17.64 -21.41 5.33
N GLY A 105 17.27 -22.25 6.31
CA GLY A 105 18.15 -22.76 7.36
C GLY A 105 18.40 -21.76 8.50
N GLN A 106 17.79 -20.57 8.44
CA GLN A 106 17.92 -19.51 9.44
C GLN A 106 16.67 -18.62 9.45
N ALA A 107 16.55 -17.76 10.45
CA ALA A 107 15.47 -16.76 10.48
C ALA A 107 15.64 -15.76 9.33
N LEU A 108 14.58 -15.60 8.55
CA LEU A 108 14.56 -14.74 7.37
C LEU A 108 13.26 -13.95 7.31
N SER A 109 13.37 -12.63 7.10
CA SER A 109 12.25 -11.77 6.74
C SER A 109 12.23 -11.53 5.24
N VAL A 110 11.03 -11.52 4.65
CA VAL A 110 10.86 -11.32 3.19
C VAL A 110 11.31 -9.95 2.67
N GLY A 111 11.55 -8.98 3.57
CA GLY A 111 12.12 -7.67 3.26
C GLY A 111 13.66 -7.61 3.28
N GLN A 112 14.35 -8.68 3.68
CA GLN A 112 15.83 -8.71 3.77
C GLN A 112 16.45 -9.08 2.42
N HIS A 113 16.40 -8.17 1.45
CA HIS A 113 16.82 -8.39 0.07
C HIS A 113 18.24 -8.93 -0.06
N ALA A 114 19.21 -8.35 0.67
CA ALA A 114 20.60 -8.79 0.63
C ALA A 114 20.77 -10.24 1.12
N LEU A 115 20.10 -10.59 2.22
CA LEU A 115 20.17 -11.94 2.78
C LEU A 115 19.47 -12.97 1.88
N ILE A 116 18.35 -12.61 1.26
CA ILE A 116 17.67 -13.47 0.27
C ILE A 116 18.62 -13.75 -0.91
N LYS A 117 19.29 -12.73 -1.43
CA LYS A 117 20.25 -12.87 -2.52
C LYS A 117 21.41 -13.80 -2.15
N GLN A 118 21.94 -13.64 -0.94
CA GLN A 118 23.01 -14.50 -0.42
C GLN A 118 22.56 -15.95 -0.28
N ILE A 119 21.38 -16.21 0.31
CA ILE A 119 20.85 -17.58 0.47
C ILE A 119 20.62 -18.25 -0.90
N LEU A 120 20.10 -17.50 -1.87
CA LEU A 120 19.90 -18.02 -3.24
C LEU A 120 21.22 -18.44 -3.87
N LEU A 121 22.28 -17.67 -3.66
CA LEU A 121 23.61 -18.00 -4.17
C LEU A 121 24.26 -19.16 -3.39
N ASP A 122 24.35 -19.06 -2.07
CA ASP A 122 25.13 -19.99 -1.24
C ASP A 122 24.47 -21.37 -1.11
N LYS A 123 23.14 -21.39 -0.97
CA LYS A 123 22.43 -22.65 -0.73
C LYS A 123 21.86 -23.29 -1.98
N PHE A 124 21.44 -22.46 -2.93
CA PHE A 124 20.75 -22.93 -4.14
C PHE A 124 21.58 -22.77 -5.42
N ALA A 125 22.78 -22.17 -5.33
CA ALA A 125 23.66 -21.85 -6.47
C ALA A 125 22.94 -21.01 -7.56
N VAL A 126 21.97 -20.19 -7.17
CA VAL A 126 21.17 -19.35 -8.06
C VAL A 126 21.56 -17.89 -7.91
N THR A 127 22.04 -17.28 -9.00
CA THR A 127 22.37 -15.86 -9.04
C THR A 127 21.16 -15.05 -9.49
N VAL A 128 20.81 -14.00 -8.73
CA VAL A 128 19.72 -13.10 -9.06
C VAL A 128 20.22 -11.65 -9.16
N ALA A 129 19.80 -10.95 -10.21
CA ALA A 129 20.13 -9.53 -10.38
C ALA A 129 19.36 -8.67 -9.35
N SER A 130 18.05 -8.91 -9.23
CA SER A 130 17.17 -8.27 -8.26
C SER A 130 16.34 -9.31 -7.52
N THR A 131 16.00 -9.00 -6.27
CA THR A 131 15.07 -9.78 -5.44
C THR A 131 13.69 -9.14 -5.33
N ASP A 132 13.33 -8.20 -6.20
CA ASP A 132 11.98 -7.69 -6.36
C ASP A 132 11.03 -8.78 -6.92
N LYS A 133 9.75 -8.46 -7.02
CA LYS A 133 8.74 -9.40 -7.52
C LYS A 133 9.07 -9.89 -8.92
N GLU A 134 9.45 -8.98 -9.81
CA GLU A 134 9.71 -9.28 -11.22
C GLU A 134 10.99 -10.10 -11.38
N GLY A 135 12.06 -9.72 -10.68
CA GLY A 135 13.34 -10.42 -10.70
C GLY A 135 13.21 -11.86 -10.21
N LEU A 136 12.57 -12.06 -9.06
CA LEU A 136 12.34 -13.40 -8.51
C LEU A 136 11.39 -14.24 -9.37
N SER A 137 10.32 -13.64 -9.91
CA SER A 137 9.39 -14.36 -10.79
C SER A 137 10.06 -14.83 -12.08
N ARG A 138 10.92 -13.99 -12.66
CA ARG A 138 11.68 -14.33 -13.88
C ARG A 138 12.62 -15.51 -13.62
N VAL A 139 13.42 -15.44 -12.56
CA VAL A 139 14.33 -16.53 -12.19
C VAL A 139 13.58 -17.82 -11.87
N SER A 140 12.43 -17.73 -11.18
CA SER A 140 11.58 -18.89 -10.92
C SER A 140 11.05 -19.53 -12.20
N ALA A 141 10.63 -18.72 -13.18
CA ALA A 141 10.17 -19.21 -14.48
C ALA A 141 11.31 -19.91 -15.26
N ASP A 142 12.49 -19.29 -15.32
CA ASP A 142 13.66 -19.85 -15.98
C ASP A 142 14.06 -21.20 -15.37
N LEU A 143 14.07 -21.30 -14.03
CA LEU A 143 14.34 -22.57 -13.33
C LEU A 143 13.26 -23.61 -13.61
N THR A 144 11.99 -23.23 -13.67
CA THR A 144 10.91 -24.16 -13.99
C THR A 144 11.06 -24.77 -15.38
N HIS A 145 11.57 -24.00 -16.34
CA HIS A 145 11.83 -24.49 -17.70
C HIS A 145 13.10 -25.37 -17.79
N THR A 146 14.14 -25.03 -17.05
CA THR A 146 15.45 -25.70 -17.15
C THR A 146 15.59 -26.87 -16.18
N THR A 147 15.08 -26.72 -14.97
CA THR A 147 15.23 -27.68 -13.87
C THR A 147 13.97 -27.65 -12.99
N PRO A 148 12.85 -28.30 -13.41
CA PRO A 148 11.54 -28.18 -12.76
C PRO A 148 11.50 -28.54 -11.27
N ASP A 149 12.37 -29.44 -10.83
CA ASP A 149 12.44 -29.89 -9.43
C ASP A 149 13.45 -29.10 -8.58
N HIS A 150 13.95 -27.97 -9.09
CA HIS A 150 14.96 -27.19 -8.38
C HIS A 150 14.41 -26.57 -7.08
N PRO A 151 15.04 -26.80 -5.90
CA PRO A 151 14.49 -26.39 -4.61
C PRO A 151 14.35 -24.85 -4.44
N ALA A 152 15.12 -24.07 -5.20
CA ALA A 152 14.97 -22.61 -5.21
C ALA A 152 13.59 -22.14 -5.69
N ILE A 153 12.89 -22.91 -6.53
CA ILE A 153 11.55 -22.57 -7.02
C ILE A 153 10.58 -22.47 -5.83
N SER A 154 10.58 -23.48 -4.95
CA SER A 154 9.75 -23.48 -3.74
C SER A 154 10.12 -22.35 -2.79
N PHE A 155 11.41 -22.08 -2.62
CA PHE A 155 11.90 -20.98 -1.77
C PHE A 155 11.45 -19.61 -2.30
N ILE A 156 11.62 -19.36 -3.60
CA ILE A 156 11.19 -18.12 -4.26
C ILE A 156 9.66 -17.97 -4.17
N SER A 157 8.90 -19.03 -4.45
CA SER A 157 7.45 -19.04 -4.35
C SER A 157 6.97 -18.65 -2.95
N THR A 158 7.59 -19.21 -1.91
CA THR A 158 7.28 -18.90 -0.51
C THR A 158 7.54 -17.43 -0.18
N ILE A 159 8.63 -16.84 -0.69
CA ILE A 159 8.92 -15.42 -0.50
C ILE A 159 7.89 -14.54 -1.18
N LEU A 160 7.54 -14.82 -2.44
CA LEU A 160 6.59 -14.03 -3.21
C LEU A 160 5.18 -14.09 -2.61
N GLU A 161 4.78 -15.26 -2.15
CA GLU A 161 3.51 -15.47 -1.46
C GLU A 161 3.45 -14.68 -0.15
N LEU A 162 4.45 -14.81 0.71
CA LEU A 162 4.52 -14.08 1.97
C LEU A 162 4.53 -12.57 1.77
N ARG A 163 5.26 -12.05 0.77
CA ARG A 163 5.22 -10.62 0.43
C ARG A 163 3.83 -10.13 0.02
N THR A 164 3.03 -10.99 -0.58
CA THR A 164 1.64 -10.67 -0.94
C THR A 164 0.76 -10.68 0.29
N LEU A 165 0.89 -11.69 1.14
CA LEU A 165 0.08 -11.88 2.34
C LEU A 165 0.38 -10.84 3.44
N GLU A 166 1.63 -10.38 3.56
CA GLU A 166 2.04 -9.40 4.59
C GLU A 166 1.69 -7.94 4.24
N LYS A 167 1.15 -7.69 3.06
CA LYS A 167 0.62 -6.36 2.69
C LYS A 167 -0.77 -6.09 3.24
N TRP A 168 -1.48 -7.11 3.70
CA TRP A 168 -2.84 -7.06 4.28
C TRP A 168 -2.79 -7.21 5.81
#